data_3873b69661ea64879741ec370713551c
#
_entry.id   3873b69661ea64879741ec370713551c
#
_cell.length_a   1.000
_cell.length_b   1.000
_cell.length_c   1.000
_cell.angle_alpha   90.00
_cell.angle_beta   90.00
_cell.angle_gamma   90.00
#
_symmetry.space_group_name_H-M   'P 1'
#
loop_
_entity.id
_entity.type
_entity.pdbx_description
1 polymer ?
#
loop_
_entity_poly.entity_id
_entity_poly.type
_entity_poly.pdbx_seq_one_letter_code
_entity_poly.pdbx_strand_id
1 'polypeptide(L)'
;GIICDRCGVEVTEKKVRRDRVGHINLVVPIAHIWYFRSLPNKIGYILGLPSKKLDMIIYYERYVVIQAGIAKNADGESLQRLDFLTEEEYLNILDTLPADNQYLDDFDPNKFVAKMGAECIMDLLARIDLDELSYSLRHSANNETSKQRKTEALKRLQVVESFRESNLNRENRPEWMIMKVIPVIPPELRPLVPLDGGRFATSDLNDLYRRVIIRNNRLKRLMEIKAPEVILRNEKRMLQESVDSLFDNTRKASAVKTESNRPLKSLSDSLKGKQGRFRQNLLGKRVDYSARSVIVVGPEMKLFECGLPKDMAAE
;
A
#
# COMPACT_ATOMS: atom_id res chain seq x y z
N GLY A 1 -29.88 17.50 4.44
CA GLY A 1 -29.04 18.59 4.95
C GLY A 1 -29.16 19.82 4.07
N ILE A 2 -28.91 20.99 4.60
CA ILE A 2 -28.88 22.25 3.82
C ILE A 2 -27.51 22.35 3.17
N ILE A 3 -27.46 22.47 1.85
CA ILE A 3 -26.22 22.65 1.10
C ILE A 3 -26.11 24.14 0.73
N CYS A 4 -24.93 24.72 0.94
CA CYS A 4 -24.67 26.10 0.55
C CYS A 4 -24.55 26.21 -0.97
N ASP A 5 -25.42 26.98 -1.62
CA ASP A 5 -25.45 27.16 -3.08
C ASP A 5 -24.17 27.79 -3.63
N ARG A 6 -23.42 28.55 -2.81
CA ARG A 6 -22.21 29.26 -3.20
C ARG A 6 -20.94 28.39 -3.15
N CYS A 7 -20.80 27.52 -2.18
CA CYS A 7 -19.56 26.76 -1.94
C CYS A 7 -19.77 25.24 -1.86
N GLY A 8 -21.03 24.74 -1.96
CA GLY A 8 -21.35 23.32 -1.91
C GLY A 8 -21.13 22.64 -0.55
N VAL A 9 -20.87 23.43 0.50
CA VAL A 9 -20.70 22.88 1.86
C VAL A 9 -22.05 22.46 2.42
N GLU A 10 -22.13 21.25 2.91
CA GLU A 10 -23.30 20.69 3.60
C GLU A 10 -23.28 21.09 5.08
N VAL A 11 -24.39 21.62 5.58
CA VAL A 11 -24.59 21.91 7.01
C VAL A 11 -24.94 20.60 7.72
N THR A 12 -24.01 20.08 8.52
CA THR A 12 -24.12 18.81 9.22
C THR A 12 -23.66 18.94 10.66
N GLU A 13 -23.87 17.90 11.46
CA GLU A 13 -23.35 17.83 12.83
C GLU A 13 -21.82 17.83 12.85
N LYS A 14 -21.24 18.42 13.91
CA LYS A 14 -19.78 18.45 14.12
C LYS A 14 -19.12 17.07 14.08
N LYS A 15 -19.83 16.03 14.54
CA LYS A 15 -19.38 14.65 14.57
C LYS A 15 -18.95 14.11 13.19
N VAL A 16 -19.61 14.57 12.12
CA VAL A 16 -19.33 14.15 10.74
C VAL A 16 -17.87 14.41 10.33
N ARG A 17 -17.25 15.48 10.85
CA ARG A 17 -15.83 15.80 10.58
C ARG A 17 -14.86 14.75 11.14
N ARG A 18 -15.29 13.94 12.10
CA ARG A 18 -14.50 12.86 12.70
C ARG A 18 -14.79 11.50 12.08
N ASP A 19 -16.01 11.29 11.60
CA ASP A 19 -16.48 9.97 11.18
C ASP A 19 -16.48 9.79 9.65
N ARG A 20 -16.70 10.87 8.88
CA ARG A 20 -16.82 10.77 7.42
C ARG A 20 -15.46 10.57 6.76
N VAL A 21 -15.31 9.44 6.05
CA VAL A 21 -14.14 9.10 5.23
C VAL A 21 -14.34 9.61 3.81
N GLY A 22 -13.32 10.27 3.25
CA GLY A 22 -13.26 10.61 1.83
C GLY A 22 -12.53 9.53 1.02
N HIS A 23 -12.40 9.76 -0.30
CA HIS A 23 -11.64 8.86 -1.18
C HIS A 23 -10.96 9.63 -2.31
N ILE A 24 -9.90 9.05 -2.87
CA ILE A 24 -9.18 9.52 -4.05
C ILE A 24 -9.24 8.40 -5.08
N ASN A 25 -9.91 8.64 -6.21
CA ASN A 25 -9.89 7.73 -7.34
C ASN A 25 -8.56 7.87 -8.08
N LEU A 26 -7.80 6.80 -8.16
CA LEU A 26 -6.52 6.76 -8.85
C LEU A 26 -6.73 6.57 -10.35
N VAL A 27 -5.95 7.28 -11.15
CA VAL A 27 -5.99 7.17 -12.63
C VAL A 27 -5.41 5.84 -13.10
N VAL A 28 -4.40 5.32 -12.37
CA VAL A 28 -3.80 4.01 -12.61
C VAL A 28 -3.77 3.21 -11.31
N PRO A 29 -3.86 1.88 -11.38
CA PRO A 29 -3.72 1.03 -10.21
C PRO A 29 -2.34 1.20 -9.55
N ILE A 30 -2.30 1.11 -8.23
CA ILE A 30 -1.09 1.29 -7.40
C ILE A 30 -0.91 0.09 -6.47
N ALA A 31 0.30 -0.44 -6.38
CA ALA A 31 0.61 -1.51 -5.44
C ALA A 31 0.70 -0.98 -4.00
N HIS A 32 0.06 -1.68 -3.06
CA HIS A 32 0.10 -1.28 -1.66
C HIS A 32 1.42 -1.71 -1.02
N ILE A 33 2.21 -0.76 -0.52
CA ILE A 33 3.56 -0.98 0.02
C ILE A 33 3.62 -2.02 1.13
N TRP A 34 2.57 -2.20 1.92
CA TRP A 34 2.51 -3.20 2.99
C TRP A 34 2.55 -4.64 2.47
N TYR A 35 2.16 -4.88 1.20
CA TYR A 35 2.10 -6.22 0.63
C TYR A 35 3.31 -6.60 -0.21
N PHE A 36 4.15 -5.64 -0.63
CA PHE A 36 5.35 -5.96 -1.39
C PHE A 36 6.67 -5.58 -0.69
N ARG A 37 6.65 -4.65 0.28
CA ARG A 37 7.84 -4.25 1.05
C ARG A 37 7.91 -4.82 2.46
N SER A 38 6.81 -5.38 2.99
CA SER A 38 6.85 -6.07 4.29
C SER A 38 7.40 -7.48 4.17
N LEU A 39 7.92 -8.01 5.27
CA LEU A 39 8.29 -9.41 5.38
C LEU A 39 7.24 -10.14 6.25
N PRO A 40 6.65 -11.24 5.75
CA PRO A 40 6.84 -11.84 4.42
C PRO A 40 6.23 -11.01 3.29
N ASN A 41 6.91 -10.98 2.12
CA ASN A 41 6.41 -10.30 0.93
C ASN A 41 5.26 -11.11 0.30
N LYS A 42 4.02 -10.70 0.56
CA LYS A 42 2.83 -11.47 0.16
C LYS A 42 2.68 -11.58 -1.36
N ILE A 43 2.84 -10.46 -2.08
CA ILE A 43 2.78 -10.44 -3.55
C ILE A 43 3.87 -11.33 -4.14
N GLY A 44 5.10 -11.19 -3.64
CA GLY A 44 6.23 -11.99 -4.11
C GLY A 44 6.06 -13.49 -3.86
N TYR A 45 5.48 -13.87 -2.73
CA TYR A 45 5.25 -15.28 -2.39
C TYR A 45 4.17 -15.91 -3.27
N ILE A 46 3.10 -15.19 -3.59
CA ILE A 46 2.07 -15.69 -4.50
C ILE A 46 2.64 -15.84 -5.92
N LEU A 47 3.28 -14.80 -6.44
CA LEU A 47 3.84 -14.79 -7.80
C LEU A 47 5.12 -15.63 -7.95
N GLY A 48 5.78 -15.99 -6.85
CA GLY A 48 7.08 -16.65 -6.89
C GLY A 48 8.24 -15.73 -7.30
N LEU A 49 8.09 -14.41 -7.07
CA LEU A 49 9.06 -13.40 -7.46
C LEU A 49 9.84 -12.87 -6.25
N PRO A 50 11.17 -12.75 -6.34
CA PRO A 50 11.97 -12.07 -5.33
C PRO A 50 11.66 -10.57 -5.31
N SER A 51 11.84 -9.93 -4.12
CA SER A 51 11.52 -8.52 -3.93
C SER A 51 12.19 -7.58 -4.94
N LYS A 52 13.43 -7.86 -5.35
CA LYS A 52 14.14 -7.06 -6.36
C LYS A 52 13.43 -7.07 -7.72
N LYS A 53 12.93 -8.23 -8.15
CA LYS A 53 12.16 -8.35 -9.40
C LYS A 53 10.82 -7.62 -9.30
N LEU A 54 10.13 -7.70 -8.15
CA LEU A 54 8.91 -6.92 -7.92
C LEU A 54 9.13 -5.42 -7.98
N ASP A 55 10.23 -4.94 -7.41
CA ASP A 55 10.58 -3.52 -7.47
C ASP A 55 10.76 -3.05 -8.92
N MET A 56 11.43 -3.84 -9.78
CA MET A 56 11.59 -3.52 -11.20
C MET A 56 10.25 -3.39 -11.93
N ILE A 57 9.25 -4.20 -11.56
CA ILE A 57 7.90 -4.10 -12.14
C ILE A 57 7.19 -2.85 -11.61
N ILE A 58 7.09 -2.71 -10.29
CA ILE A 58 6.29 -1.68 -9.61
C ILE A 58 6.78 -0.27 -9.95
N TYR A 59 8.10 -0.09 -10.05
CA TYR A 59 8.71 1.22 -10.34
C TYR A 59 9.01 1.45 -11.83
N TYR A 60 8.38 0.66 -12.72
CA TYR A 60 8.40 0.87 -14.16
C TYR A 60 9.81 0.79 -14.78
N GLU A 61 10.66 -0.11 -14.28
CA GLU A 61 12.02 -0.33 -14.84
C GLU A 61 12.02 -1.35 -15.99
N ARG A 62 11.14 -2.37 -15.93
CA ARG A 62 11.07 -3.48 -16.89
C ARG A 62 9.64 -3.84 -17.24
N TYR A 63 9.45 -4.28 -18.49
CA TYR A 63 8.22 -4.97 -18.90
C TYR A 63 8.24 -6.41 -18.40
N VAL A 64 7.07 -6.94 -18.12
CA VAL A 64 6.92 -8.35 -17.76
C VAL A 64 5.85 -8.98 -18.62
N VAL A 65 6.17 -10.17 -19.12
CA VAL A 65 5.28 -10.97 -19.94
C VAL A 65 4.20 -11.57 -19.06
N ILE A 66 2.95 -11.18 -19.30
CA ILE A 66 1.76 -11.76 -18.67
C ILE A 66 1.32 -12.99 -19.47
N GLN A 67 1.35 -12.86 -20.79
CA GLN A 67 1.01 -13.90 -21.75
C GLN A 67 1.92 -13.78 -22.96
N ALA A 68 2.61 -14.87 -23.29
CA ALA A 68 3.61 -14.90 -24.35
C ALA A 68 2.98 -14.93 -25.76
N GLY A 69 1.82 -15.60 -25.90
CA GLY A 69 1.20 -15.78 -27.22
C GLY A 69 2.14 -16.43 -28.21
N ILE A 70 2.20 -15.84 -29.39
CA ILE A 70 3.10 -16.27 -30.51
C ILE A 70 4.43 -15.54 -30.50
N ALA A 71 4.68 -14.67 -29.52
CA ALA A 71 5.90 -13.83 -29.46
C ALA A 71 7.16 -14.67 -29.20
N LYS A 72 8.25 -14.24 -29.82
CA LYS A 72 9.57 -14.87 -29.67
C LYS A 72 10.62 -13.81 -29.30
N ASN A 73 11.68 -14.27 -28.62
CA ASN A 73 12.88 -13.49 -28.35
C ASN A 73 13.64 -13.17 -29.66
N ALA A 74 14.62 -12.28 -29.57
CA ALA A 74 15.57 -12.00 -30.65
C ALA A 74 16.31 -13.27 -31.13
N ASP A 75 16.52 -14.24 -30.24
CA ASP A 75 17.16 -15.53 -30.52
C ASP A 75 16.18 -16.57 -31.13
N GLY A 76 14.91 -16.21 -31.36
CA GLY A 76 13.88 -17.09 -31.92
C GLY A 76 13.23 -18.04 -30.91
N GLU A 77 13.56 -17.97 -29.62
CA GLU A 77 12.97 -18.77 -28.56
C GLU A 77 11.61 -18.21 -28.14
N SER A 78 10.69 -19.10 -27.78
CA SER A 78 9.39 -18.72 -27.28
C SER A 78 9.50 -18.11 -25.90
N LEU A 79 8.87 -16.94 -25.70
CA LEU A 79 8.80 -16.27 -24.41
C LEU A 79 7.98 -17.11 -23.40
N GLN A 80 8.29 -16.90 -22.12
CA GLN A 80 7.55 -17.51 -21.03
C GLN A 80 6.85 -16.45 -20.17
N ARG A 81 5.82 -16.86 -19.46
CA ARG A 81 5.17 -16.01 -18.44
C ARG A 81 6.19 -15.64 -17.37
N LEU A 82 6.18 -14.37 -16.94
CA LEU A 82 7.12 -13.77 -15.98
C LEU A 82 8.53 -13.50 -16.55
N ASP A 83 8.74 -13.56 -17.86
CA ASP A 83 9.95 -13.05 -18.46
C ASP A 83 10.03 -11.52 -18.38
N PHE A 84 11.22 -11.01 -18.10
CA PHE A 84 11.51 -9.60 -17.96
C PHE A 84 12.13 -9.06 -19.23
N LEU A 85 11.52 -8.05 -19.82
CA LEU A 85 11.96 -7.42 -21.05
C LEU A 85 12.42 -6.00 -20.78
N THR A 86 13.47 -5.60 -21.49
CA THR A 86 13.84 -4.19 -21.64
C THR A 86 12.83 -3.48 -22.54
N GLU A 87 12.85 -2.16 -22.57
CA GLU A 87 12.03 -1.38 -23.49
C GLU A 87 12.38 -1.70 -24.97
N GLU A 88 13.67 -1.85 -25.27
CA GLU A 88 14.16 -2.20 -26.60
C GLU A 88 13.69 -3.58 -27.04
N GLU A 89 13.83 -4.60 -26.20
CA GLU A 89 13.32 -5.96 -26.47
C GLU A 89 11.81 -5.96 -26.67
N TYR A 90 11.06 -5.22 -25.86
CA TYR A 90 9.62 -5.12 -25.98
C TYR A 90 9.19 -4.49 -27.31
N LEU A 91 9.83 -3.39 -27.74
CA LEU A 91 9.54 -2.74 -29.02
C LEU A 91 9.90 -3.65 -30.20
N ASN A 92 11.07 -4.31 -30.16
CA ASN A 92 11.48 -5.26 -31.19
C ASN A 92 10.48 -6.41 -31.34
N ILE A 93 9.93 -6.93 -30.22
CA ILE A 93 8.91 -7.97 -30.26
C ILE A 93 7.62 -7.44 -30.92
N LEU A 94 7.18 -6.22 -30.57
CA LEU A 94 5.99 -5.61 -31.18
C LEU A 94 6.14 -5.42 -32.70
N ASP A 95 7.33 -5.06 -33.16
CA ASP A 95 7.62 -4.87 -34.58
C ASP A 95 7.63 -6.19 -35.37
N THR A 96 7.96 -7.31 -34.71
CA THR A 96 7.96 -8.66 -35.33
C THR A 96 6.60 -9.34 -35.32
N LEU A 97 5.67 -8.87 -34.46
CA LEU A 97 4.33 -9.46 -34.37
C LEU A 97 3.42 -9.01 -35.49
N PRO A 98 2.48 -9.87 -35.94
CA PRO A 98 1.41 -9.46 -36.87
C PRO A 98 0.61 -8.27 -36.31
N ALA A 99 0.28 -7.30 -37.14
CA ALA A 99 -0.49 -6.11 -36.74
C ALA A 99 -1.83 -6.47 -36.07
N ASP A 100 -2.44 -7.57 -36.43
CA ASP A 100 -3.72 -8.03 -35.88
C ASP A 100 -3.60 -8.56 -34.44
N ASN A 101 -2.39 -8.88 -33.98
CA ASN A 101 -2.17 -9.44 -32.64
C ASN A 101 -2.63 -8.50 -31.52
N GLN A 102 -2.45 -7.20 -31.70
CA GLN A 102 -2.89 -6.20 -30.71
C GLN A 102 -4.41 -6.07 -30.57
N TYR A 103 -5.18 -6.48 -31.57
CA TYR A 103 -6.64 -6.40 -31.58
C TYR A 103 -7.33 -7.67 -31.08
N LEU A 104 -6.56 -8.74 -30.81
CA LEU A 104 -7.08 -9.95 -30.21
C LEU A 104 -7.64 -9.67 -28.79
N ASP A 105 -8.56 -10.52 -28.34
CA ASP A 105 -9.04 -10.47 -26.96
C ASP A 105 -7.90 -10.74 -25.97
N ASP A 106 -7.93 -10.09 -24.78
CA ASP A 106 -6.89 -10.25 -23.75
C ASP A 106 -6.77 -11.66 -23.19
N PHE A 107 -7.77 -12.50 -23.44
CA PHE A 107 -7.77 -13.92 -23.08
C PHE A 107 -7.45 -14.85 -24.26
N ASP A 108 -7.26 -14.32 -25.47
CA ASP A 108 -6.85 -15.17 -26.61
C ASP A 108 -5.43 -15.71 -26.37
N PRO A 109 -5.25 -17.06 -26.43
CA PRO A 109 -3.96 -17.70 -26.17
C PRO A 109 -2.82 -17.18 -27.08
N ASN A 110 -3.13 -16.68 -28.27
CA ASN A 110 -2.15 -16.21 -29.25
C ASN A 110 -1.73 -14.75 -29.04
N LYS A 111 -2.46 -14.01 -28.19
CA LYS A 111 -2.14 -12.61 -27.93
C LYS A 111 -0.88 -12.48 -27.08
N PHE A 112 0.02 -11.61 -27.51
CA PHE A 112 1.13 -11.16 -26.66
C PHE A 112 0.68 -10.04 -25.74
N VAL A 113 0.87 -10.23 -24.42
CA VAL A 113 0.55 -9.22 -23.41
C VAL A 113 1.75 -9.06 -22.48
N ALA A 114 2.38 -7.90 -22.49
CA ALA A 114 3.40 -7.50 -21.52
C ALA A 114 3.08 -6.10 -21.00
N LYS A 115 3.21 -5.90 -19.71
CA LYS A 115 2.89 -4.64 -19.02
C LYS A 115 3.96 -4.29 -17.99
N MET A 116 3.90 -3.05 -17.49
CA MET A 116 4.71 -2.54 -16.39
C MET A 116 3.81 -2.10 -15.22
N GLY A 117 4.42 -1.90 -14.06
CA GLY A 117 3.77 -1.29 -12.90
C GLY A 117 2.78 -2.20 -12.17
N ALA A 118 1.99 -1.60 -11.31
CA ALA A 118 1.00 -2.31 -10.50
C ALA A 118 -0.11 -2.95 -11.34
N GLU A 119 -0.42 -2.41 -12.51
CA GLU A 119 -1.37 -3.00 -13.45
C GLU A 119 -0.93 -4.39 -13.91
N CYS A 120 0.35 -4.54 -14.23
CA CYS A 120 0.93 -5.85 -14.56
C CYS A 120 0.75 -6.85 -13.41
N ILE A 121 1.05 -6.44 -12.19
CA ILE A 121 0.90 -7.30 -11.01
C ILE A 121 -0.56 -7.67 -10.77
N MET A 122 -1.48 -6.73 -10.95
CA MET A 122 -2.91 -6.97 -10.82
C MET A 122 -3.38 -8.07 -11.79
N ASP A 123 -3.00 -7.96 -13.07
CA ASP A 123 -3.35 -8.94 -14.10
C ASP A 123 -2.71 -10.30 -13.83
N LEU A 124 -1.45 -10.33 -13.37
CA LEU A 124 -0.78 -11.57 -12.98
C LEU A 124 -1.48 -12.26 -11.80
N LEU A 125 -1.89 -11.50 -10.78
CA LEU A 125 -2.58 -12.02 -9.61
C LEU A 125 -4.00 -12.51 -9.95
N ALA A 126 -4.72 -11.80 -10.83
CA ALA A 126 -6.05 -12.18 -11.27
C ALA A 126 -6.09 -13.51 -12.05
N ARG A 127 -4.97 -13.86 -12.71
CA ARG A 127 -4.83 -15.10 -13.52
C ARG A 127 -4.28 -16.28 -12.72
N ILE A 128 -4.12 -16.17 -11.40
CA ILE A 128 -3.64 -17.27 -10.55
C ILE A 128 -4.81 -18.07 -10.00
N ASP A 129 -4.76 -19.39 -10.23
CA ASP A 129 -5.56 -20.35 -9.49
C ASP A 129 -4.85 -20.71 -8.17
N LEU A 130 -5.48 -20.33 -7.04
CA LEU A 130 -4.93 -20.57 -5.71
C LEU A 130 -4.96 -22.06 -5.33
N ASP A 131 -5.90 -22.84 -5.85
CA ASP A 131 -6.02 -24.26 -5.56
C ASP A 131 -4.91 -25.04 -6.27
N GLU A 132 -4.68 -24.76 -7.54
CA GLU A 132 -3.58 -25.35 -8.33
C GLU A 132 -2.22 -24.96 -7.72
N LEU A 133 -2.04 -23.67 -7.35
CA LEU A 133 -0.82 -23.19 -6.72
C LEU A 133 -0.56 -23.87 -5.37
N SER A 134 -1.59 -24.05 -4.55
CA SER A 134 -1.49 -24.77 -3.28
C SER A 134 -1.05 -26.22 -3.49
N TYR A 135 -1.67 -26.92 -4.44
CA TYR A 135 -1.31 -28.29 -4.77
C TYR A 135 0.16 -28.42 -5.22
N SER A 136 0.59 -27.56 -6.15
CA SER A 136 1.97 -27.55 -6.66
C SER A 136 3.00 -27.25 -5.58
N LEU A 137 2.71 -26.32 -4.66
CA LEU A 137 3.60 -26.00 -3.54
C LEU A 137 3.67 -27.12 -2.51
N ARG A 138 2.57 -27.83 -2.23
CA ARG A 138 2.57 -29.01 -1.36
C ARG A 138 3.40 -30.14 -1.96
N HIS A 139 3.23 -30.41 -3.25
CA HIS A 139 4.03 -31.40 -3.97
C HIS A 139 5.53 -31.03 -3.94
N SER A 140 5.87 -29.78 -4.22
CA SER A 140 7.25 -29.29 -4.15
C SER A 140 7.84 -29.40 -2.75
N ALA A 141 7.08 -29.04 -1.69
CA ALA A 141 7.53 -29.13 -0.32
C ALA A 141 7.79 -30.58 0.14
N ASN A 142 7.05 -31.56 -0.40
CA ASN A 142 7.24 -32.97 -0.07
C ASN A 142 8.44 -33.58 -0.80
N ASN A 143 8.68 -33.21 -2.05
CA ASN A 143 9.68 -33.83 -2.93
C ASN A 143 11.05 -33.11 -2.90
N GLU A 144 11.10 -31.87 -2.38
CA GLU A 144 12.35 -31.10 -2.35
C GLU A 144 13.33 -31.65 -1.33
N THR A 145 14.55 -31.93 -1.78
CA THR A 145 15.65 -32.43 -0.96
C THR A 145 16.41 -31.33 -0.24
N SER A 146 16.42 -30.10 -0.79
CA SER A 146 17.08 -28.94 -0.19
C SER A 146 16.22 -28.37 0.94
N LYS A 147 16.77 -28.35 2.15
CA LYS A 147 16.12 -27.79 3.35
C LYS A 147 15.70 -26.32 3.15
N GLN A 148 16.53 -25.54 2.46
CA GLN A 148 16.26 -24.12 2.19
C GLN A 148 15.06 -23.96 1.27
N ARG A 149 15.04 -24.66 0.10
CA ARG A 149 13.93 -24.60 -0.87
C ARG A 149 12.64 -25.15 -0.27
N LYS A 150 12.73 -26.21 0.52
CA LYS A 150 11.56 -26.74 1.26
C LYS A 150 10.98 -25.70 2.23
N THR A 151 11.83 -25.01 3.00
CA THR A 151 11.38 -23.95 3.91
C THR A 151 10.74 -22.79 3.16
N GLU A 152 11.27 -22.42 2.01
CA GLU A 152 10.70 -21.37 1.15
C GLU A 152 9.34 -21.78 0.59
N ALA A 153 9.22 -23.01 0.07
CA ALA A 153 7.94 -23.55 -0.41
C ALA A 153 6.87 -23.56 0.69
N LEU A 154 7.23 -23.95 1.93
CA LEU A 154 6.31 -23.92 3.07
C LEU A 154 5.87 -22.49 3.44
N LYS A 155 6.78 -21.51 3.41
CA LYS A 155 6.42 -20.10 3.66
C LYS A 155 5.48 -19.55 2.58
N ARG A 156 5.71 -19.90 1.31
CA ARG A 156 4.80 -19.53 0.22
C ARG A 156 3.44 -20.20 0.40
N LEU A 157 3.43 -21.50 0.70
CA LEU A 157 2.22 -22.26 0.95
C LEU A 157 1.38 -21.62 2.07
N GLN A 158 2.00 -21.20 3.16
CA GLN A 158 1.30 -20.54 4.26
C GLN A 158 0.53 -19.28 3.81
N VAL A 159 1.12 -18.46 2.94
CA VAL A 159 0.45 -17.27 2.39
C VAL A 159 -0.70 -17.66 1.48
N VAL A 160 -0.51 -18.64 0.59
CA VAL A 160 -1.54 -19.13 -0.32
C VAL A 160 -2.73 -19.71 0.43
N GLU A 161 -2.47 -20.56 1.44
CA GLU A 161 -3.53 -21.13 2.29
C GLU A 161 -4.31 -20.06 3.04
N SER A 162 -3.65 -19.01 3.53
CA SER A 162 -4.34 -17.88 4.19
C SER A 162 -5.34 -17.18 3.25
N PHE A 163 -5.04 -17.07 1.95
CA PHE A 163 -6.00 -16.56 0.97
C PHE A 163 -7.13 -17.56 0.69
N ARG A 164 -6.82 -18.85 0.56
CA ARG A 164 -7.84 -19.90 0.36
C ARG A 164 -8.82 -19.98 1.52
N GLU A 165 -8.33 -20.02 2.76
CA GLU A 165 -9.16 -20.04 3.96
C GLU A 165 -10.04 -18.79 4.10
N SER A 166 -9.51 -17.62 3.78
CA SER A 166 -10.29 -16.38 3.82
C SER A 166 -11.38 -16.37 2.74
N ASN A 167 -11.17 -17.00 1.59
CA ASN A 167 -12.18 -17.14 0.54
C ASN A 167 -13.35 -18.05 0.92
N LEU A 168 -13.18 -18.99 1.84
CA LEU A 168 -14.26 -19.88 2.29
C LEU A 168 -15.38 -19.10 3.00
N ASN A 169 -15.03 -18.03 3.71
CA ASN A 169 -15.97 -17.26 4.53
C ASN A 169 -16.35 -15.91 3.90
N ARG A 170 -15.45 -15.28 3.17
CA ARG A 170 -15.63 -13.99 2.52
C ARG A 170 -14.77 -13.94 1.27
N GLU A 171 -15.29 -13.33 0.22
CA GLU A 171 -14.48 -13.09 -0.97
C GLU A 171 -13.24 -12.25 -0.60
N ASN A 172 -12.07 -12.79 -0.90
CA ASN A 172 -10.79 -12.13 -0.67
C ASN A 172 -9.80 -12.53 -1.77
N ARG A 173 -9.66 -11.67 -2.76
CA ARG A 173 -8.87 -11.95 -3.96
C ARG A 173 -7.46 -11.38 -3.85
N PRO A 174 -6.43 -12.11 -4.34
CA PRO A 174 -5.05 -11.61 -4.34
C PRO A 174 -4.85 -10.27 -5.06
N GLU A 175 -5.58 -10.01 -6.15
CA GLU A 175 -5.51 -8.76 -6.89
C GLU A 175 -5.96 -7.53 -6.09
N TRP A 176 -6.68 -7.70 -4.98
CA TRP A 176 -7.08 -6.60 -4.11
C TRP A 176 -5.93 -6.00 -3.30
N MET A 177 -4.74 -6.61 -3.34
CA MET A 177 -3.51 -5.97 -2.83
C MET A 177 -3.05 -4.79 -3.70
N ILE A 178 -3.68 -4.62 -4.87
CA ILE A 178 -3.50 -3.48 -5.76
C ILE A 178 -4.69 -2.55 -5.60
N MET A 179 -4.41 -1.29 -5.33
CA MET A 179 -5.43 -0.28 -5.04
C MET A 179 -5.79 0.52 -6.28
N LYS A 180 -7.08 0.76 -6.46
CA LYS A 180 -7.65 1.72 -7.43
C LYS A 180 -8.20 2.97 -6.77
N VAL A 181 -8.47 2.89 -5.48
CA VAL A 181 -9.03 3.97 -4.66
C VAL A 181 -8.27 4.05 -3.34
N ILE A 182 -7.91 5.27 -2.92
CA ILE A 182 -7.27 5.52 -1.63
C ILE A 182 -8.28 6.13 -0.67
N PRO A 183 -8.49 5.57 0.53
CA PRO A 183 -9.30 6.19 1.55
C PRO A 183 -8.61 7.42 2.14
N VAL A 184 -9.37 8.48 2.38
CA VAL A 184 -8.90 9.71 3.02
C VAL A 184 -9.49 9.79 4.40
N ILE A 185 -8.63 9.80 5.42
CA ILE A 185 -9.08 9.85 6.81
C ILE A 185 -9.83 11.15 7.11
N PRO A 186 -10.76 11.15 8.09
CA PRO A 186 -11.55 12.32 8.46
C PRO A 186 -10.69 13.54 8.80
N PRO A 187 -11.17 14.78 8.54
CA PRO A 187 -10.42 16.01 8.77
C PRO A 187 -9.95 16.21 10.22
N GLU A 188 -10.69 15.76 11.21
CA GLU A 188 -10.28 15.90 12.62
C GLU A 188 -9.10 15.02 13.01
N LEU A 189 -8.85 13.91 12.28
CA LEU A 189 -7.69 13.05 12.50
C LEU A 189 -6.40 13.60 11.85
N ARG A 190 -6.52 14.63 11.01
CA ARG A 190 -5.42 15.37 10.38
C ARG A 190 -5.62 16.88 10.48
N PRO A 191 -5.66 17.44 11.69
CA PRO A 191 -6.12 18.79 11.91
C PRO A 191 -5.24 19.85 11.27
N LEU A 192 -5.86 20.99 10.92
CA LEU A 192 -5.24 22.23 10.54
C LEU A 192 -5.56 23.24 11.64
N VAL A 193 -4.54 23.62 12.42
CA VAL A 193 -4.70 24.47 13.59
C VAL A 193 -4.14 25.86 13.30
N PRO A 194 -4.92 26.95 13.45
CA PRO A 194 -4.40 28.30 13.35
C PRO A 194 -3.46 28.58 14.55
N LEU A 195 -2.32 29.19 14.24
CA LEU A 195 -1.37 29.70 15.23
C LEU A 195 -1.44 31.23 15.26
N ASP A 196 -0.92 31.82 16.35
CA ASP A 196 -0.79 33.24 16.45
C ASP A 196 0.05 33.81 15.30
N GLY A 197 -0.34 34.98 14.76
CA GLY A 197 0.31 35.58 13.61
C GLY A 197 -0.13 35.07 12.23
N GLY A 198 -1.31 34.46 12.13
CA GLY A 198 -1.92 34.05 10.85
C GLY A 198 -1.29 32.84 10.18
N ARG A 199 -0.40 32.13 10.87
CA ARG A 199 0.18 30.86 10.40
C ARG A 199 -0.71 29.68 10.78
N PHE A 200 -0.58 28.59 10.02
CA PHE A 200 -1.29 27.34 10.30
C PHE A 200 -0.28 26.22 10.58
N ALA A 201 -0.52 25.48 11.65
CA ALA A 201 0.12 24.17 11.87
C ALA A 201 -0.74 23.10 11.21
N THR A 202 -0.14 22.24 10.42
CA THR A 202 -0.83 21.17 9.73
C THR A 202 -0.21 19.82 10.04
N SER A 203 -1.03 18.78 10.02
CA SER A 203 -0.54 17.40 10.09
C SER A 203 0.27 17.05 8.84
N ASP A 204 1.36 16.28 9.01
CA ASP A 204 2.17 15.76 7.91
C ASP A 204 1.34 14.98 6.88
N LEU A 205 0.25 14.33 7.31
CA LEU A 205 -0.67 13.60 6.44
C LEU A 205 -1.34 14.48 5.39
N ASN A 206 -1.64 15.74 5.71
CA ASN A 206 -2.22 16.67 4.74
C ASN A 206 -1.26 16.95 3.58
N ASP A 207 0.03 17.06 3.85
CA ASP A 207 1.04 17.26 2.80
C ASP A 207 1.21 15.99 1.94
N LEU A 208 1.21 14.82 2.58
CA LEU A 208 1.29 13.54 1.87
C LEU A 208 0.06 13.31 0.96
N TYR A 209 -1.16 13.56 1.45
CA TYR A 209 -2.38 13.50 0.62
C TYR A 209 -2.34 14.52 -0.52
N ARG A 210 -1.91 15.75 -0.25
CA ARG A 210 -1.77 16.80 -1.27
C ARG A 210 -0.83 16.36 -2.39
N ARG A 211 0.30 15.74 -2.07
CA ARG A 211 1.25 15.19 -3.07
C ARG A 211 0.61 14.13 -3.94
N VAL A 212 -0.14 13.21 -3.35
CA VAL A 212 -0.86 12.18 -4.12
C VAL A 212 -1.88 12.81 -5.07
N ILE A 213 -2.69 13.77 -4.60
CA ILE A 213 -3.71 14.43 -5.42
C ILE A 213 -3.07 15.20 -6.57
N ILE A 214 -2.00 15.95 -6.33
CA ILE A 214 -1.30 16.73 -7.37
C ILE A 214 -0.74 15.80 -8.45
N ARG A 215 -0.07 14.67 -8.04
CA ARG A 215 0.48 13.70 -8.99
C ARG A 215 -0.62 13.00 -9.79
N ASN A 216 -1.68 12.60 -9.12
CA ASN A 216 -2.83 11.95 -9.78
C ASN A 216 -3.48 12.87 -10.83
N ASN A 217 -3.74 14.14 -10.48
CA ASN A 217 -4.33 15.12 -11.39
C ASN A 217 -3.39 15.46 -12.56
N ARG A 218 -2.09 15.55 -12.30
CA ARG A 218 -1.09 15.76 -13.35
C ARG A 218 -1.05 14.60 -14.32
N LEU A 219 -1.02 13.36 -13.82
CA LEU A 219 -1.06 12.17 -14.65
C LEU A 219 -2.33 12.11 -15.51
N LYS A 220 -3.49 12.40 -14.90
CA LYS A 220 -4.76 12.47 -15.63
C LYS A 220 -4.68 13.43 -16.82
N ARG A 221 -4.19 14.65 -16.60
CA ARG A 221 -4.03 15.65 -17.66
C ARG A 221 -3.06 15.19 -18.75
N LEU A 222 -1.93 14.56 -18.37
CA LEU A 222 -0.96 14.04 -19.34
C LEU A 222 -1.53 12.90 -20.20
N MET A 223 -2.39 12.06 -19.63
CA MET A 223 -3.08 11.01 -20.37
C MET A 223 -4.13 11.60 -21.33
N GLU A 224 -4.87 12.64 -20.92
CA GLU A 224 -5.86 13.34 -21.76
C GLU A 224 -5.21 13.98 -23.01
N ILE A 225 -4.02 14.56 -22.87
CA ILE A 225 -3.26 15.14 -23.98
C ILE A 225 -2.42 14.12 -24.77
N LYS A 226 -2.52 12.82 -24.43
CA LYS A 226 -1.75 11.72 -25.05
C LYS A 226 -0.24 12.01 -25.07
N ALA A 227 0.31 12.41 -23.94
CA ALA A 227 1.75 12.67 -23.79
C ALA A 227 2.60 11.40 -24.14
N PRO A 228 3.89 11.58 -24.54
CA PRO A 228 4.79 10.46 -24.84
C PRO A 228 4.88 9.45 -23.68
N GLU A 229 4.98 8.15 -24.01
CA GLU A 229 4.98 7.06 -23.04
C GLU A 229 6.08 7.18 -21.97
N VAL A 230 7.26 7.70 -22.35
CA VAL A 230 8.36 7.94 -21.40
C VAL A 230 7.95 8.90 -20.26
N ILE A 231 7.22 9.96 -20.61
CA ILE A 231 6.72 10.94 -19.64
C ILE A 231 5.63 10.32 -18.78
N LEU A 232 4.68 9.60 -19.40
CA LEU A 232 3.59 8.92 -18.69
C LEU A 232 4.14 7.89 -17.69
N ARG A 233 5.11 7.09 -18.10
CA ARG A 233 5.78 6.10 -17.26
C ARG A 233 6.45 6.73 -16.04
N ASN A 234 7.16 7.84 -16.22
CA ASN A 234 7.79 8.55 -15.12
C ASN A 234 6.76 9.13 -14.14
N GLU A 235 5.66 9.71 -14.63
CA GLU A 235 4.60 10.23 -13.75
C GLU A 235 3.84 9.10 -13.03
N LYS A 236 3.60 7.96 -13.69
CA LYS A 236 3.05 6.76 -13.05
C LYS A 236 3.96 6.28 -11.91
N ARG A 237 5.28 6.22 -12.13
CA ARG A 237 6.27 5.89 -11.09
C ARG A 237 6.23 6.88 -9.94
N MET A 238 6.17 8.19 -10.22
CA MET A 238 6.11 9.23 -9.18
C MET A 238 4.79 9.19 -8.39
N LEU A 239 3.69 8.78 -9.02
CA LEU A 239 2.41 8.54 -8.32
C LEU A 239 2.54 7.34 -7.38
N GLN A 240 3.09 6.21 -7.82
CA GLN A 240 3.38 5.05 -6.97
C GLN A 240 4.23 5.46 -5.76
N GLU A 241 5.30 6.21 -5.98
CA GLU A 241 6.17 6.68 -4.91
C GLU A 241 5.49 7.63 -3.91
N SER A 242 4.57 8.47 -4.36
CA SER A 242 3.82 9.37 -3.47
C SER A 242 2.82 8.61 -2.59
N VAL A 243 2.21 7.57 -3.13
CA VAL A 243 1.32 6.66 -2.37
C VAL A 243 2.13 5.82 -1.37
N ASP A 244 3.30 5.33 -1.75
CA ASP A 244 4.21 4.62 -0.85
C ASP A 244 4.59 5.48 0.36
N SER A 245 4.90 6.76 0.12
CA SER A 245 5.22 7.72 1.20
C SER A 245 4.03 8.00 2.11
N LEU A 246 2.80 8.00 1.60
CA LEU A 246 1.59 8.17 2.41
C LEU A 246 1.38 6.98 3.37
N PHE A 247 1.57 5.76 2.88
CA PHE A 247 1.34 4.56 3.69
C PHE A 247 2.52 4.22 4.60
N ASP A 248 3.75 4.23 4.10
CA ASP A 248 4.97 3.96 4.90
C ASP A 248 6.20 4.68 4.34
N ASN A 249 6.43 5.90 4.79
CA ASN A 249 7.52 6.73 4.32
C ASN A 249 8.91 6.18 4.70
N THR A 250 9.02 5.38 5.76
CA THR A 250 10.30 4.85 6.25
C THR A 250 10.80 3.65 5.45
N ARG A 251 9.93 2.94 4.74
CA ARG A 251 10.31 1.78 3.91
C ARG A 251 10.81 2.15 2.52
N LYS A 252 10.69 3.40 2.15
CA LYS A 252 11.18 3.92 0.88
C LYS A 252 12.69 4.18 0.94
N ALA A 253 13.40 3.96 -0.16
CA ALA A 253 14.85 4.20 -0.25
C ALA A 253 15.19 5.68 0.04
N SER A 254 14.37 6.62 -0.43
CA SER A 254 14.48 8.05 -0.07
C SER A 254 13.17 8.52 0.55
N ALA A 255 13.14 8.66 1.86
CA ALA A 255 11.98 9.18 2.58
C ALA A 255 11.70 10.64 2.20
N VAL A 256 10.43 10.99 2.07
CA VAL A 256 10.01 12.38 1.90
C VAL A 256 10.25 13.15 3.19
N LYS A 257 10.93 14.29 3.09
CA LYS A 257 11.32 15.12 4.21
C LYS A 257 10.73 16.52 4.10
N THR A 258 10.66 17.21 5.24
CA THR A 258 10.41 18.65 5.33
C THR A 258 11.65 19.45 4.89
N GLU A 259 11.53 20.75 4.74
CA GLU A 259 12.66 21.68 4.50
C GLU A 259 13.74 21.56 5.59
N SER A 260 13.36 21.23 6.82
CA SER A 260 14.27 21.00 7.96
C SER A 260 14.86 19.58 8.00
N ASN A 261 14.83 18.81 6.90
CA ASN A 261 15.34 17.43 6.80
C ASN A 261 14.64 16.39 7.72
N ARG A 262 13.55 16.75 8.40
CA ARG A 262 12.75 15.79 9.19
C ARG A 262 11.88 14.94 8.25
N PRO A 263 11.89 13.60 8.35
CA PRO A 263 10.99 12.76 7.57
C PRO A 263 9.53 13.03 7.96
N LEU A 264 8.64 13.09 6.97
CA LEU A 264 7.20 13.22 7.20
C LEU A 264 6.65 11.94 7.83
N LYS A 265 5.76 12.12 8.80
CA LYS A 265 5.09 11.02 9.51
C LYS A 265 3.97 10.43 8.67
N SER A 266 4.15 9.18 8.23
CA SER A 266 3.18 8.43 7.42
C SER A 266 2.06 7.80 8.26
N LEU A 267 1.09 7.17 7.59
CA LEU A 267 0.01 6.41 8.25
C LEU A 267 0.58 5.27 9.11
N SER A 268 1.55 4.50 8.61
CA SER A 268 2.24 3.46 9.37
C SER A 268 2.91 4.01 10.63
N ASP A 269 3.57 5.17 10.53
CA ASP A 269 4.28 5.79 11.65
C ASP A 269 3.33 6.28 12.74
N SER A 270 2.06 6.54 12.41
CA SER A 270 1.02 6.86 13.39
C SER A 270 0.57 5.65 14.21
N LEU A 271 0.81 4.45 13.73
CA LEU A 271 0.40 3.19 14.38
C LEU A 271 1.54 2.51 15.13
N LYS A 272 2.75 2.49 14.53
CA LYS A 272 3.93 1.76 15.05
C LYS A 272 4.78 2.60 16.01
N GLY A 273 5.63 1.92 16.79
CA GLY A 273 6.60 2.54 17.70
C GLY A 273 6.03 2.95 19.05
N LYS A 274 6.87 3.58 19.89
CA LYS A 274 6.53 3.98 21.27
C LYS A 274 5.41 5.03 21.32
N GLN A 275 5.41 5.95 20.36
CA GLN A 275 4.42 7.02 20.22
C GLN A 275 3.28 6.67 19.26
N GLY A 276 3.26 5.43 18.78
CA GLY A 276 2.19 4.93 17.93
C GLY A 276 0.90 4.63 18.71
N ARG A 277 -0.20 4.57 17.98
CA ARG A 277 -1.53 4.37 18.56
C ARG A 277 -1.64 3.11 19.41
N PHE A 278 -1.03 2.01 18.98
CA PHE A 278 -1.07 0.76 19.74
C PHE A 278 -0.43 0.89 21.11
N ARG A 279 0.79 1.38 21.20
CA ARG A 279 1.53 1.45 22.48
C ARG A 279 1.11 2.63 23.36
N GLN A 280 0.74 3.76 22.76
CA GLN A 280 0.45 4.98 23.51
C GLN A 280 -0.98 5.08 23.98
N ASN A 281 -1.97 4.56 23.21
CA ASN A 281 -3.39 4.79 23.46
C ASN A 281 -4.22 3.52 23.63
N LEU A 282 -3.76 2.35 23.15
CA LEU A 282 -4.53 1.10 23.21
C LEU A 282 -4.02 0.15 24.29
N LEU A 283 -2.70 -0.08 24.38
CA LEU A 283 -2.12 -0.95 25.44
C LEU A 283 -2.05 -0.25 26.80
N GLY A 284 -2.07 1.07 26.83
CA GLY A 284 -2.12 1.87 28.05
C GLY A 284 -2.88 3.16 27.77
N LYS A 285 -3.79 3.53 28.63
CA LYS A 285 -4.61 4.75 28.53
C LYS A 285 -4.48 5.57 29.80
N ARG A 286 -4.63 6.88 29.68
CA ARG A 286 -4.91 7.73 30.84
C ARG A 286 -6.34 7.45 31.28
N VAL A 287 -6.51 7.24 32.58
CA VAL A 287 -7.80 6.89 33.18
C VAL A 287 -8.20 7.94 34.21
N ASP A 288 -9.51 8.10 34.38
CA ASP A 288 -10.08 8.94 35.43
C ASP A 288 -9.96 8.25 36.80
N TYR A 289 -10.25 8.96 37.87
CA TYR A 289 -10.20 8.50 39.26
C TYR A 289 -8.81 7.95 39.66
N SER A 290 -7.75 8.52 39.13
CA SER A 290 -6.37 8.16 39.44
C SER A 290 -5.56 9.40 39.78
N ALA A 291 -4.68 9.25 40.78
CA ALA A 291 -3.81 10.33 41.22
C ALA A 291 -2.41 9.80 41.56
N ARG A 292 -1.45 10.71 41.59
CA ARG A 292 -0.07 10.44 41.96
C ARG A 292 0.44 11.54 42.89
N SER A 293 0.98 11.15 44.04
CA SER A 293 1.58 12.07 45.00
C SER A 293 2.81 11.47 45.65
N VAL A 294 3.51 12.28 46.41
CA VAL A 294 4.66 11.84 47.21
C VAL A 294 4.13 11.02 48.39
N ILE A 295 4.81 9.91 48.69
CA ILE A 295 4.51 9.04 49.82
C ILE A 295 5.39 9.52 50.98
N VAL A 296 4.79 9.76 52.13
CA VAL A 296 5.49 10.10 53.38
C VAL A 296 5.09 9.16 54.48
N VAL A 297 5.88 9.08 55.54
CA VAL A 297 5.59 8.28 56.74
C VAL A 297 4.41 8.88 57.48
N GLY A 298 3.57 7.99 58.07
CA GLY A 298 2.42 8.38 58.94
C GLY A 298 2.48 7.60 60.24
N PRO A 299 3.29 8.05 61.23
CA PRO A 299 3.53 7.28 62.45
C PRO A 299 2.26 7.04 63.31
N GLU A 300 1.22 7.85 63.11
CA GLU A 300 -0.05 7.74 63.83
C GLU A 300 -1.04 6.77 63.16
N MET A 301 -0.76 6.31 61.94
CA MET A 301 -1.62 5.39 61.20
C MET A 301 -1.25 3.92 61.51
N LYS A 302 -2.29 3.09 61.50
CA LYS A 302 -2.12 1.64 61.60
C LYS A 302 -1.55 1.05 60.31
N LEU A 303 -1.00 -0.15 60.35
CA LEU A 303 -0.36 -0.80 59.22
C LEU A 303 -1.24 -0.98 57.98
N PHE A 304 -2.55 -1.02 58.17
CA PHE A 304 -3.55 -1.19 57.10
C PHE A 304 -4.26 0.13 56.73
N GLU A 305 -3.84 1.24 57.30
CA GLU A 305 -4.45 2.57 57.03
C GLU A 305 -3.59 3.33 56.02
N CYS A 306 -4.27 4.09 55.16
CA CYS A 306 -3.64 5.01 54.18
C CYS A 306 -4.32 6.37 54.25
N GLY A 307 -3.55 7.42 54.44
CA GLY A 307 -4.03 8.80 54.42
C GLY A 307 -4.00 9.38 53.01
N LEU A 308 -5.08 9.90 52.54
CA LEU A 308 -5.17 10.63 51.28
C LEU A 308 -5.32 12.14 51.50
N PRO A 309 -4.71 13.05 50.71
CA PRO A 309 -4.99 14.46 50.73
C PRO A 309 -6.47 14.73 50.51
N LYS A 310 -7.06 15.64 51.32
CA LYS A 310 -8.48 15.96 51.25
C LYS A 310 -8.92 16.41 49.86
N ASP A 311 -8.12 17.21 49.18
CA ASP A 311 -8.44 17.73 47.85
C ASP A 311 -8.53 16.60 46.82
N MET A 312 -7.59 15.62 46.86
CA MET A 312 -7.64 14.42 46.00
C MET A 312 -8.85 13.53 46.31
N ALA A 313 -9.29 13.48 47.56
CA ALA A 313 -10.43 12.66 47.95
C ALA A 313 -11.76 13.36 47.60
N ALA A 314 -11.76 14.69 47.49
CA ALA A 314 -12.95 15.48 47.14
C ALA A 314 -13.28 15.44 45.64
N GLU A 315 -12.24 15.41 44.76
CA GLU A 315 -12.41 15.21 43.32
C GLU A 315 -12.72 13.75 42.95
#